data_23bd58aa0f5e2dd59d343ee52e5579ec
#
_entry.id   23bd58aa0f5e2dd59d343ee52e5579ec
#
_cell.length_a   1.000
_cell.length_b   1.000
_cell.length_c   1.000
_cell.angle_alpha   90.00
_cell.angle_beta   90.00
_cell.angle_gamma   90.00
#
_symmetry.space_group_name_H-M   'P 1'
#
loop_
_entity.id
_entity.type
_entity.pdbx_description
1 polymer ?
#
loop_
_entity_poly.entity_id
_entity_poly.type
_entity_poly.pdbx_seq_one_letter_code
_entity_poly.pdbx_strand_id
1 'polypeptide(L)'
;IPDNALNAYCLPLTNSESAVIINSGLVELLNQKEMEYIIGHELGHHLFSHLNYPAINVENNNNIALKRLSQAAEISVDRLGLFCNNDINACINCMMKVHSGLKPPHINFDHNAFIKHLKTIIDLSGDKNQIYQTHPLIYVRAKALIVFNESEPYLKSINKKNFKHTKKEMD
;
A
#
# COMPACT_ATOMS: atom_id res chain seq x y z
N ILE A 1 1.29 20.39 -0.99
CA ILE A 1 1.43 21.39 -2.06
C ILE A 1 0.12 21.53 -2.83
N PRO A 2 -0.19 22.71 -3.39
CA PRO A 2 -1.39 22.94 -4.21
C PRO A 2 -1.27 22.18 -5.54
N ASP A 3 -1.89 21.00 -5.61
CA ASP A 3 -1.90 20.13 -6.78
C ASP A 3 -3.09 19.17 -6.67
N ASN A 4 -3.90 19.06 -7.70
CA ASN A 4 -5.07 18.18 -7.74
C ASN A 4 -4.71 16.70 -7.99
N ALA A 5 -3.45 16.38 -8.28
CA ALA A 5 -3.01 15.00 -8.41
C ALA A 5 -3.18 14.25 -7.08
N LEU A 6 -3.67 13.02 -7.17
CA LEU A 6 -3.85 12.14 -6.01
C LEU A 6 -2.52 11.46 -5.70
N ASN A 7 -1.57 12.23 -5.19
CA ASN A 7 -0.22 11.76 -4.95
C ASN A 7 0.36 12.25 -3.63
N ALA A 8 1.18 11.40 -3.01
CA ALA A 8 2.12 11.75 -1.97
C ALA A 8 3.47 11.11 -2.31
N TYR A 9 4.55 11.67 -1.79
CA TYR A 9 5.89 11.11 -2.00
C TYR A 9 6.85 11.58 -0.91
N CYS A 10 7.84 10.75 -0.64
CA CYS A 10 8.92 11.07 0.29
C CYS A 10 10.15 11.56 -0.51
N LEU A 11 10.72 12.70 -0.10
CA LEU A 11 11.93 13.27 -0.68
C LEU A 11 13.05 13.31 0.34
N PRO A 12 14.26 12.81 0.03
CA PRO A 12 15.42 13.04 0.87
C PRO A 12 15.82 14.52 0.80
N LEU A 13 15.99 15.16 1.96
CA LEU A 13 16.50 16.53 2.09
C LEU A 13 17.99 16.54 2.39
N THR A 14 18.41 15.65 3.30
CA THR A 14 19.81 15.39 3.67
C THR A 14 20.01 13.88 3.86
N ASN A 15 21.20 13.47 4.27
CA ASN A 15 21.47 12.06 4.59
C ASN A 15 20.62 11.51 5.77
N SER A 16 20.07 12.39 6.61
CA SER A 16 19.31 12.03 7.81
C SER A 16 17.89 12.59 7.86
N GLU A 17 17.51 13.43 6.89
CA GLU A 17 16.22 14.12 6.89
C GLU A 17 15.48 13.87 5.59
N SER A 18 14.17 13.70 5.69
CA SER A 18 13.27 13.56 4.55
C SER A 18 12.00 14.39 4.77
N ALA A 19 11.39 14.81 3.70
CA ALA A 19 10.08 15.45 3.69
C ALA A 19 9.04 14.54 3.05
N VAL A 20 7.90 14.38 3.70
CA VAL A 20 6.70 13.80 3.08
C VAL A 20 5.91 14.93 2.45
N ILE A 21 5.75 14.87 1.15
CA ILE A 21 4.98 15.84 0.37
C ILE A 21 3.61 15.23 0.08
N ILE A 22 2.55 15.98 0.36
CA ILE A 22 1.17 15.56 0.12
C ILE A 22 0.49 16.61 -0.76
N ASN A 23 -0.08 16.18 -1.87
CA ASN A 23 -0.82 17.05 -2.76
C ASN A 23 -2.21 17.35 -2.21
N SER A 24 -2.74 18.55 -2.46
CA SER A 24 -4.04 18.97 -1.97
C SER A 24 -5.18 18.05 -2.43
N GLY A 25 -5.08 17.43 -3.61
CA GLY A 25 -6.04 16.44 -4.09
C GLY A 25 -6.21 15.25 -3.14
N LEU A 26 -5.13 14.77 -2.52
CA LEU A 26 -5.23 13.72 -1.48
C LEU A 26 -5.89 14.22 -0.20
N VAL A 27 -5.57 15.46 0.21
CA VAL A 27 -6.15 16.06 1.42
C VAL A 27 -7.67 16.21 1.29
N GLU A 28 -8.17 16.52 0.09
CA GLU A 28 -9.60 16.61 -0.19
C GLU A 28 -10.31 15.25 -0.30
N LEU A 29 -9.57 14.22 -0.75
CA LEU A 29 -10.11 12.89 -0.99
C LEU A 29 -10.21 12.05 0.29
N LEU A 30 -9.21 12.14 1.17
CA LEU A 30 -8.98 11.21 2.28
C LEU A 30 -9.47 11.79 3.61
N ASN A 31 -9.99 10.91 4.46
CA ASN A 31 -10.24 11.24 5.86
C ASN A 31 -8.95 11.11 6.69
N GLN A 32 -9.02 11.48 7.98
CA GLN A 32 -7.88 11.46 8.88
C GLN A 32 -7.22 10.07 8.96
N LYS A 33 -7.99 8.99 9.13
CA LYS A 33 -7.45 7.63 9.24
C LYS A 33 -6.77 7.15 7.95
N GLU A 34 -7.35 7.49 6.82
CA GLU A 34 -6.77 7.21 5.51
C GLU A 34 -5.48 8.02 5.29
N MET A 35 -5.43 9.26 5.79
CA MET A 35 -4.23 10.09 5.73
C MET A 35 -3.11 9.56 6.63
N GLU A 36 -3.43 9.07 7.83
CA GLU A 36 -2.47 8.40 8.72
C GLU A 36 -1.80 7.20 8.02
N TYR A 37 -2.57 6.44 7.23
CA TYR A 37 -2.03 5.34 6.42
C TYR A 37 -1.06 5.84 5.35
N ILE A 38 -1.42 6.87 4.57
CA ILE A 38 -0.55 7.44 3.53
C ILE A 38 0.76 7.97 4.13
N ILE A 39 0.67 8.72 5.23
CA ILE A 39 1.87 9.26 5.91
C ILE A 39 2.77 8.12 6.36
N GLY A 40 2.21 7.07 6.97
CA GLY A 40 2.97 5.90 7.38
C GLY A 40 3.62 5.15 6.21
N HIS A 41 2.92 5.05 5.08
CA HIS A 41 3.42 4.46 3.84
C HIS A 41 4.64 5.24 3.33
N GLU A 42 4.53 6.56 3.19
CA GLU A 42 5.62 7.41 2.70
C GLU A 42 6.83 7.43 3.66
N LEU A 43 6.59 7.50 4.96
CA LEU A 43 7.65 7.36 5.97
C LEU A 43 8.35 6.01 5.88
N GLY A 44 7.63 4.95 5.48
CA GLY A 44 8.17 3.63 5.25
C GLY A 44 9.24 3.62 4.16
N HIS A 45 9.05 4.34 3.07
CA HIS A 45 10.04 4.46 2.01
C HIS A 45 11.36 5.05 2.53
N HIS A 46 11.29 6.03 3.42
CA HIS A 46 12.48 6.59 4.08
C HIS A 46 13.12 5.57 5.05
N LEU A 47 12.34 5.02 5.97
CA LEU A 47 12.83 4.11 7.03
C LEU A 47 13.49 2.85 6.49
N PHE A 48 12.96 2.30 5.38
CA PHE A 48 13.51 1.10 4.74
C PHE A 48 14.54 1.41 3.66
N SER A 49 14.95 2.70 3.55
CA SER A 49 15.96 3.16 2.56
C SER A 49 15.58 2.88 1.11
N HIS A 50 14.27 2.80 0.80
CA HIS A 50 13.79 2.55 -0.56
C HIS A 50 14.16 3.68 -1.54
N LEU A 51 14.39 4.91 -1.02
CA LEU A 51 14.85 6.06 -1.81
C LEU A 51 16.26 5.88 -2.38
N ASN A 52 17.03 4.94 -1.84
CA ASN A 52 18.37 4.58 -2.32
C ASN A 52 18.33 3.52 -3.43
N TYR A 53 17.16 2.99 -3.78
CA TYR A 53 17.07 2.03 -4.87
C TYR A 53 17.31 2.71 -6.22
N PRO A 54 17.99 2.03 -7.16
CA PRO A 54 18.16 2.58 -8.51
C PRO A 54 16.79 2.94 -9.11
N ALA A 55 16.68 4.15 -9.66
CA ALA A 55 15.47 4.56 -10.36
C ALA A 55 15.14 3.56 -11.46
N ILE A 56 13.96 2.98 -11.41
CA ILE A 56 13.48 2.06 -12.44
C ILE A 56 12.92 2.90 -13.57
N ASN A 57 13.72 3.12 -14.60
CA ASN A 57 13.24 3.71 -15.83
C ASN A 57 12.42 2.65 -16.58
N VAL A 58 11.09 2.75 -16.51
CA VAL A 58 10.14 1.74 -17.00
C VAL A 58 10.28 1.49 -18.49
N GLU A 59 10.65 2.53 -19.25
CA GLU A 59 10.71 2.45 -20.71
C GLU A 59 11.92 1.64 -21.24
N ASN A 60 13.01 1.60 -20.48
CA ASN A 60 14.26 0.99 -20.93
C ASN A 60 14.82 -0.13 -20.04
N ASN A 61 14.18 -0.45 -18.92
CA ASN A 61 14.74 -1.40 -17.96
C ASN A 61 13.95 -2.70 -17.87
N ASN A 62 14.40 -3.71 -18.61
CA ASN A 62 13.86 -5.08 -18.53
C ASN A 62 14.32 -5.87 -17.29
N ASN A 63 14.89 -5.19 -16.28
CA ASN A 63 15.39 -5.87 -15.08
C ASN A 63 14.22 -6.31 -14.18
N ILE A 64 13.80 -7.56 -14.35
CA ILE A 64 12.72 -8.20 -13.58
C ILE A 64 13.04 -8.18 -12.07
N ALA A 65 14.31 -8.33 -11.68
CA ALA A 65 14.69 -8.33 -10.27
C ALA A 65 14.44 -6.97 -9.60
N LEU A 66 14.78 -5.86 -10.28
CA LEU A 66 14.51 -4.51 -9.77
C LEU A 66 12.99 -4.23 -9.67
N LYS A 67 12.21 -4.69 -10.66
CA LYS A 67 10.74 -4.56 -10.61
C LYS A 67 10.15 -5.33 -9.43
N ARG A 68 10.58 -6.56 -9.19
CA ARG A 68 10.16 -7.35 -8.03
C ARG A 68 10.57 -6.69 -6.70
N LEU A 69 11.77 -6.11 -6.65
CA LEU A 69 12.23 -5.37 -5.48
C LEU A 69 11.33 -4.15 -5.19
N SER A 70 10.98 -3.38 -6.21
CA SER A 70 10.06 -2.25 -6.10
C SER A 70 8.68 -2.70 -5.63
N GLN A 71 8.14 -3.79 -6.19
CA GLN A 71 6.86 -4.35 -5.78
C GLN A 71 6.88 -4.84 -4.32
N ALA A 72 7.97 -5.47 -3.88
CA ALA A 72 8.14 -5.90 -2.49
C ALA A 72 8.27 -4.69 -1.54
N ALA A 73 8.91 -3.62 -1.99
CA ALA A 73 9.01 -2.36 -1.26
C ALA A 73 7.62 -1.78 -0.96
N GLU A 74 6.73 -1.70 -1.97
CA GLU A 74 5.35 -1.23 -1.80
C GLU A 74 4.58 -2.04 -0.74
N ILE A 75 4.66 -3.38 -0.81
CA ILE A 75 4.00 -4.26 0.18
C ILE A 75 4.58 -4.04 1.59
N SER A 76 5.87 -3.75 1.70
CA SER A 76 6.52 -3.51 3.00
C SER A 76 6.07 -2.20 3.63
N VAL A 77 5.97 -1.13 2.84
CA VAL A 77 5.54 0.18 3.35
C VAL A 77 4.04 0.24 3.63
N ASP A 78 3.22 -0.55 2.92
CA ASP A 78 1.80 -0.72 3.27
C ASP A 78 1.61 -1.24 4.70
N ARG A 79 2.45 -2.17 5.12
CA ARG A 79 2.44 -2.70 6.50
C ARG A 79 2.77 -1.62 7.52
N LEU A 80 3.71 -0.74 7.23
CA LEU A 80 4.01 0.38 8.11
C LEU A 80 2.84 1.38 8.16
N GLY A 81 2.20 1.65 7.03
CA GLY A 81 0.96 2.44 6.98
C GLY A 81 -0.13 1.87 7.90
N LEU A 82 -0.31 0.53 7.90
CA LEU A 82 -1.24 -0.13 8.81
C LEU A 82 -0.83 0.02 10.29
N PHE A 83 0.46 -0.03 10.61
CA PHE A 83 0.93 0.24 11.98
C PHE A 83 0.61 1.67 12.43
N CYS A 84 0.66 2.64 11.53
CA CYS A 84 0.41 4.04 11.85
C CYS A 84 -1.06 4.33 12.16
N ASN A 85 -2.01 3.73 11.43
CA ASN A 85 -3.44 3.98 11.63
C ASN A 85 -4.20 2.89 12.39
N ASN A 86 -3.64 1.67 12.46
CA ASN A 86 -4.20 0.50 13.14
C ASN A 86 -5.67 0.18 12.74
N ASP A 87 -6.04 0.46 11.50
CA ASP A 87 -7.36 0.24 10.93
C ASP A 87 -7.26 -0.30 9.51
N ILE A 88 -7.40 -1.62 9.36
CA ILE A 88 -7.33 -2.30 8.05
C ILE A 88 -8.39 -1.79 7.08
N ASN A 89 -9.59 -1.44 7.57
CA ASN A 89 -10.66 -0.95 6.72
C ASN A 89 -10.32 0.43 6.15
N ALA A 90 -9.74 1.31 6.97
CA ALA A 90 -9.25 2.60 6.51
C ALA A 90 -8.12 2.46 5.47
N CYS A 91 -7.18 1.52 5.68
CA CYS A 91 -6.13 1.23 4.70
C CYS A 91 -6.71 0.80 3.34
N ILE A 92 -7.63 -0.17 3.33
CA ILE A 92 -8.24 -0.66 2.09
C ILE A 92 -9.08 0.42 1.41
N ASN A 93 -9.86 1.19 2.17
CA ASN A 93 -10.60 2.34 1.65
C ASN A 93 -9.69 3.36 0.99
N CYS A 94 -8.58 3.70 1.65
CA CYS A 94 -7.57 4.60 1.13
C CYS A 94 -7.02 4.09 -0.21
N MET A 95 -6.58 2.84 -0.26
CA MET A 95 -6.08 2.21 -1.49
C MET A 95 -7.11 2.33 -2.65
N MET A 96 -8.39 2.04 -2.38
CA MET A 96 -9.45 2.08 -3.39
C MET A 96 -9.75 3.51 -3.84
N LYS A 97 -9.79 4.48 -2.92
CA LYS A 97 -10.01 5.90 -3.24
C LYS A 97 -8.87 6.47 -4.08
N VAL A 98 -7.63 6.24 -3.68
CA VAL A 98 -6.46 6.73 -4.41
C VAL A 98 -6.38 6.12 -5.81
N HIS A 99 -6.69 4.82 -5.94
CA HIS A 99 -6.67 4.14 -7.23
C HIS A 99 -7.79 4.59 -8.17
N SER A 100 -9.01 4.82 -7.65
CA SER A 100 -10.18 5.20 -8.45
C SER A 100 -10.34 6.70 -8.62
N GLY A 101 -9.79 7.53 -7.74
CA GLY A 101 -10.07 8.98 -7.66
C GLY A 101 -11.46 9.32 -7.13
N LEU A 102 -12.22 8.33 -6.66
CA LEU A 102 -13.61 8.51 -6.24
C LEU A 102 -13.75 8.61 -4.72
N LYS A 103 -14.75 9.39 -4.29
CA LYS A 103 -15.19 9.51 -2.89
C LYS A 103 -16.71 9.29 -2.78
N PRO A 104 -17.26 9.02 -1.59
CA PRO A 104 -18.70 8.94 -1.41
C PRO A 104 -19.41 10.19 -1.95
N PRO A 105 -20.62 10.06 -2.59
CA PRO A 105 -21.40 8.82 -2.72
C PRO A 105 -21.02 7.96 -3.95
N HIS A 106 -20.02 8.36 -4.74
CA HIS A 106 -19.65 7.68 -6.00
C HIS A 106 -18.92 6.35 -5.80
N ILE A 107 -18.34 6.13 -4.61
CA ILE A 107 -17.78 4.85 -4.23
C ILE A 107 -18.36 4.43 -2.87
N ASN A 108 -18.94 3.23 -2.84
CA ASN A 108 -19.34 2.55 -1.61
C ASN A 108 -18.65 1.18 -1.63
N PHE A 109 -17.56 1.08 -0.87
CA PHE A 109 -16.71 -0.09 -0.90
C PHE A 109 -17.17 -1.12 0.15
N ASP A 110 -17.65 -2.28 -0.33
CA ASP A 110 -17.99 -3.40 0.54
C ASP A 110 -16.75 -4.28 0.77
N HIS A 111 -16.14 -4.14 1.96
CA HIS A 111 -14.96 -4.90 2.35
C HIS A 111 -15.19 -6.42 2.33
N ASN A 112 -16.36 -6.89 2.79
CA ASN A 112 -16.65 -8.32 2.85
C ASN A 112 -16.80 -8.90 1.45
N ALA A 113 -17.52 -8.21 0.57
CA ALA A 113 -17.62 -8.60 -0.83
C ALA A 113 -16.26 -8.60 -1.53
N PHE A 114 -15.43 -7.60 -1.28
CA PHE A 114 -14.08 -7.50 -1.84
C PHE A 114 -13.21 -8.68 -1.41
N ILE A 115 -13.13 -8.97 -0.11
CA ILE A 115 -12.34 -10.09 0.43
C ILE A 115 -12.84 -11.43 -0.16
N LYS A 116 -14.15 -11.63 -0.23
CA LYS A 116 -14.76 -12.83 -0.80
C LYS A 116 -14.38 -13.06 -2.26
N HIS A 117 -14.29 -11.97 -3.04
CA HIS A 117 -14.00 -12.05 -4.48
C HIS A 117 -12.53 -11.82 -4.83
N LEU A 118 -11.66 -11.56 -3.84
CA LEU A 118 -10.24 -11.28 -4.06
C LEU A 118 -9.54 -12.35 -4.89
N LYS A 119 -9.80 -13.63 -4.62
CA LYS A 119 -9.21 -14.73 -5.38
C LYS A 119 -9.65 -14.68 -6.85
N THR A 120 -10.93 -14.50 -7.10
CA THR A 120 -11.47 -14.38 -8.47
C THR A 120 -10.88 -13.17 -9.20
N ILE A 121 -10.75 -12.02 -8.51
CA ILE A 121 -10.16 -10.82 -9.09
C ILE A 121 -8.69 -11.07 -9.49
N ILE A 122 -7.92 -11.72 -8.62
CA ILE A 122 -6.52 -12.07 -8.89
C ILE A 122 -6.42 -13.03 -10.07
N ASP A 123 -7.25 -14.08 -10.10
CA ASP A 123 -7.27 -15.09 -11.18
C ASP A 123 -7.64 -14.45 -12.53
N LEU A 124 -8.60 -13.52 -12.56
CA LEU A 124 -9.03 -12.81 -13.78
C LEU A 124 -8.00 -11.80 -14.31
N SER A 125 -7.22 -11.18 -13.40
CA SER A 125 -6.26 -10.13 -13.79
C SER A 125 -5.01 -10.66 -14.48
N GLY A 126 -4.76 -11.96 -14.39
CA GLY A 126 -3.69 -12.67 -15.08
C GLY A 126 -2.27 -12.21 -14.71
N ASP A 127 -1.41 -13.15 -14.36
CA ASP A 127 -0.01 -12.87 -13.94
C ASP A 127 0.85 -12.16 -15.00
N LYS A 128 0.44 -12.22 -16.27
CA LYS A 128 1.30 -11.80 -17.42
C LYS A 128 1.61 -10.30 -17.45
N ASN A 129 0.73 -9.45 -16.93
CA ASN A 129 0.92 -8.00 -16.96
C ASN A 129 1.61 -7.45 -15.68
N GLN A 130 1.69 -8.22 -14.59
CA GLN A 130 2.29 -7.78 -13.34
C GLN A 130 3.81 -7.59 -13.44
N ILE A 131 4.47 -8.40 -14.29
CA ILE A 131 5.93 -8.36 -14.47
C ILE A 131 6.41 -7.03 -15.05
N TYR A 132 5.52 -6.30 -15.74
CA TYR A 132 5.86 -5.03 -16.40
C TYR A 132 5.52 -3.79 -15.59
N GLN A 133 4.83 -3.92 -14.45
CA GLN A 133 4.44 -2.78 -13.61
C GLN A 133 5.49 -2.55 -12.51
N THR A 134 5.77 -1.27 -12.21
CA THR A 134 6.63 -0.88 -11.09
C THR A 134 5.96 -1.04 -9.75
N HIS A 135 4.61 -0.90 -9.72
CA HIS A 135 3.80 -1.11 -8.51
C HIS A 135 2.98 -2.39 -8.66
N PRO A 136 2.80 -3.18 -7.59
CA PRO A 136 1.89 -4.30 -7.61
C PRO A 136 0.46 -3.81 -7.84
N LEU A 137 -0.36 -4.66 -8.47
CA LEU A 137 -1.77 -4.35 -8.62
C LEU A 137 -2.42 -4.14 -7.25
N ILE A 138 -3.32 -3.17 -7.16
CA ILE A 138 -3.90 -2.72 -5.89
C ILE A 138 -4.53 -3.85 -5.07
N TYR A 139 -5.15 -4.83 -5.72
CA TYR A 139 -5.74 -5.98 -5.04
C TYR A 139 -4.69 -6.96 -4.48
N VAL A 140 -3.48 -7.05 -5.08
CA VAL A 140 -2.36 -7.83 -4.54
C VAL A 140 -1.85 -7.17 -3.26
N ARG A 141 -1.67 -5.86 -3.26
CA ARG A 141 -1.31 -5.08 -2.08
C ARG A 141 -2.36 -5.22 -0.98
N ALA A 142 -3.64 -5.06 -1.31
CA ALA A 142 -4.74 -5.21 -0.38
C ALA A 142 -4.78 -6.61 0.25
N LYS A 143 -4.61 -7.68 -0.54
CA LYS A 143 -4.52 -9.06 -0.04
C LYS A 143 -3.35 -9.23 0.92
N ALA A 144 -2.15 -8.79 0.53
CA ALA A 144 -0.95 -8.89 1.35
C ALA A 144 -1.12 -8.17 2.70
N LEU A 145 -1.81 -7.02 2.69
CA LEU A 145 -2.08 -6.26 3.90
C LEU A 145 -3.12 -6.92 4.81
N ILE A 146 -4.18 -7.52 4.24
CA ILE A 146 -5.19 -8.29 4.99
C ILE A 146 -4.53 -9.49 5.67
N VAL A 147 -3.73 -10.28 4.95
CA VAL A 147 -2.99 -11.42 5.52
C VAL A 147 -2.05 -10.96 6.64
N PHE A 148 -1.36 -9.83 6.43
CA PHE A 148 -0.48 -9.28 7.46
C PHE A 148 -1.25 -8.82 8.71
N ASN A 149 -2.41 -8.17 8.56
CA ASN A 149 -3.27 -7.73 9.66
C ASN A 149 -3.73 -8.90 10.56
N GLU A 150 -3.83 -10.11 10.01
CA GLU A 150 -4.23 -11.31 10.73
C GLU A 150 -3.02 -12.13 11.23
N SER A 151 -1.81 -11.73 10.89
CA SER A 151 -0.58 -12.45 11.22
C SER A 151 -0.20 -12.34 12.70
N GLU A 152 0.41 -13.40 13.23
CA GLU A 152 0.89 -13.43 14.62
C GLU A 152 1.87 -12.29 14.93
N PRO A 153 2.87 -11.95 14.08
CA PRO A 153 3.79 -10.84 14.35
C PRO A 153 3.07 -9.51 14.54
N TYR A 154 2.09 -9.20 13.67
CA TYR A 154 1.34 -7.96 13.79
C TYR A 154 0.46 -7.94 15.04
N LEU A 155 -0.29 -9.03 15.30
CA LEU A 155 -1.18 -9.12 16.45
C LEU A 155 -0.42 -9.06 17.78
N LYS A 156 0.78 -9.64 17.87
CA LYS A 156 1.66 -9.50 19.03
C LYS A 156 2.13 -8.07 19.22
N SER A 157 2.53 -7.39 18.15
CA SER A 157 3.07 -6.02 18.22
C SER A 157 2.05 -5.00 18.70
N ILE A 158 0.75 -5.19 18.40
CA ILE A 158 -0.35 -4.33 18.84
C ILE A 158 -1.09 -4.87 20.07
N ASN A 159 -0.51 -5.86 20.79
CA ASN A 159 -1.07 -6.48 21.99
C ASN A 159 -2.47 -7.10 21.82
N LYS A 160 -2.83 -7.51 20.61
CA LYS A 160 -4.08 -8.26 20.37
C LYS A 160 -3.88 -9.74 20.67
N LYS A 161 -4.69 -10.32 21.56
CA LYS A 161 -4.55 -11.70 22.07
C LYS A 161 -5.13 -12.80 21.16
N ASN A 162 -5.85 -12.48 20.09
CA ASN A 162 -6.53 -13.48 19.27
C ASN A 162 -5.80 -13.72 17.94
N PHE A 163 -5.14 -14.87 17.82
CA PHE A 163 -4.52 -15.33 16.58
C PHE A 163 -5.52 -16.23 15.83
N LYS A 164 -5.88 -15.88 14.60
CA LYS A 164 -6.81 -16.65 13.75
C LYS A 164 -6.14 -17.51 12.68
N HIS A 165 -4.83 -17.33 12.42
CA HIS A 165 -4.14 -18.05 11.36
C HIS A 165 -3.05 -18.98 11.85
N THR A 166 -3.12 -20.22 11.40
CA THR A 166 -2.05 -21.20 11.48
C THR A 166 -1.12 -21.06 10.26
N LYS A 167 0.15 -21.45 10.41
CA LYS A 167 1.23 -21.37 9.40
C LYS A 167 0.85 -21.81 7.95
N LYS A 168 -0.29 -22.43 7.74
CA LYS A 168 -0.70 -23.07 6.49
C LYS A 168 -1.22 -22.12 5.40
N GLU A 169 -1.47 -20.85 5.72
CA GLU A 169 -2.02 -19.87 4.77
C GLU A 169 -0.99 -18.80 4.33
N MET A 170 0.26 -18.93 4.81
CA MET A 170 1.33 -17.98 4.49
C MET A 170 2.32 -18.48 3.42
N ASP A 171 2.15 -19.74 2.93
CA ASP A 171 2.97 -20.35 1.87
C ASP A 171 2.34 -20.16 0.46
#